data_d0ae415268dbd5a0b8983df8f6c9d905
#
_entry.id   d0ae415268dbd5a0b8983df8f6c9d905
#
_cell.length_a   1.000
_cell.length_b   1.000
_cell.length_c   1.000
_cell.angle_alpha   90.00
_cell.angle_beta   90.00
_cell.angle_gamma   90.00
#
_symmetry.space_group_name_H-M   'P 1'
#
loop_
_entity.id
_entity.type
_entity.pdbx_description
1 polymer ?
#
loop_
_entity_poly.entity_id
_entity_poly.type
_entity_poly.pdbx_seq_one_letter_code
_entity_poly.pdbx_strand_id
1 'polypeptide(L)'
;MSSMIKIILGTVITSVIPVLIIEMAKKKKWIELNDFFHRNIIYYMTMFCVLLAGNLYGNTEFVFTIIIGSSILHILGVCGVKFVLEKEEKNTVTWNHGMYYAFSCIVFLFLGADYLMFGNRSSASWFSTENMISRTDGMVLLFLLLFYLFIQAYFSKKSIEQKESGEISYLPENTQSIKKSIIVFVIIFLLIYTGVALLFSGFSYITWKLHQSFYLVNSLLGVWVLNLPYIYLTMRSGNKKEVILEESYIQGLVGLTDGIGCTAIIHPFWMSARYIQDVMILCVIVTLMQLIKKIPATIRGSIMITAYLAVVIGLFVR
;
A
#
# COMPACT_ATOMS: atom_id res chain seq x y z
N MET A 1 17.46 23.22 -10.49
CA MET A 1 16.48 22.44 -11.30
C MET A 1 15.08 22.87 -10.88
N SER A 2 14.23 23.27 -11.81
CA SER A 2 12.87 23.70 -11.44
C SER A 2 12.09 22.54 -10.82
N SER A 3 11.14 22.81 -9.92
CA SER A 3 10.36 21.79 -9.22
C SER A 3 9.50 20.95 -10.17
N MET A 4 8.99 21.56 -11.23
CA MET A 4 8.28 20.85 -12.29
C MET A 4 9.19 19.80 -12.95
N ILE A 5 10.44 20.14 -13.23
CA ILE A 5 11.42 19.19 -13.79
C ILE A 5 11.68 18.04 -12.80
N LYS A 6 11.79 18.34 -11.49
CA LYS A 6 11.96 17.30 -10.46
C LYS A 6 10.78 16.33 -10.43
N ILE A 7 9.55 16.84 -10.52
CA ILE A 7 8.35 16.01 -10.52
C ILE A 7 8.29 15.16 -11.80
N ILE A 8 8.50 15.76 -12.97
CA ILE A 8 8.48 15.01 -14.25
C ILE A 8 9.55 13.92 -14.24
N LEU A 9 10.80 14.27 -13.91
CA LEU A 9 11.90 13.30 -13.83
C LEU A 9 11.61 12.24 -12.76
N GLY A 10 11.18 12.65 -11.57
CA GLY A 10 10.81 11.73 -10.50
C GLY A 10 9.74 10.75 -10.95
N THR A 11 8.68 11.21 -11.62
CA THR A 11 7.61 10.36 -12.16
C THR A 11 8.15 9.36 -13.18
N VAL A 12 8.96 9.80 -14.14
CA VAL A 12 9.54 8.91 -15.16
C VAL A 12 10.45 7.86 -14.51
N ILE A 13 11.29 8.27 -13.58
CA ILE A 13 12.25 7.40 -12.90
C ILE A 13 11.56 6.41 -11.97
N THR A 14 10.48 6.80 -11.28
CA THR A 14 9.75 5.87 -10.39
C THR A 14 8.77 4.96 -11.13
N SER A 15 8.20 5.42 -12.24
CA SER A 15 7.04 4.75 -12.85
C SER A 15 7.37 4.08 -14.18
N VAL A 16 8.02 4.77 -15.09
CA VAL A 16 8.23 4.27 -16.46
C VAL A 16 9.45 3.36 -16.54
N ILE A 17 10.59 3.84 -16.05
CA ILE A 17 11.88 3.14 -16.20
C ILE A 17 11.88 1.78 -15.48
N PRO A 18 11.43 1.64 -14.22
CA PRO A 18 11.39 0.35 -13.54
C PRO A 18 10.53 -0.70 -14.25
N VAL A 19 9.37 -0.30 -14.78
CA VAL A 19 8.48 -1.18 -15.55
C VAL A 19 9.19 -1.69 -16.80
N LEU A 20 9.83 -0.78 -17.55
CA LEU A 20 10.57 -1.16 -18.77
C LEU A 20 11.74 -2.10 -18.47
N ILE A 21 12.49 -1.85 -17.39
CA ILE A 21 13.62 -2.70 -16.99
C ILE A 21 13.12 -4.10 -16.63
N ILE A 22 12.05 -4.23 -15.83
CA ILE A 22 11.48 -5.54 -15.46
C ILE A 22 10.96 -6.27 -16.69
N GLU A 23 10.23 -5.60 -17.59
CA GLU A 23 9.73 -6.23 -18.81
C GLU A 23 10.89 -6.72 -19.72
N MET A 24 11.96 -5.91 -19.86
CA MET A 24 13.15 -6.32 -20.60
C MET A 24 13.87 -7.51 -19.95
N ALA A 25 14.02 -7.48 -18.63
CA ALA A 25 14.67 -8.55 -17.87
C ALA A 25 13.88 -9.88 -17.96
N LYS A 26 12.53 -9.78 -17.93
CA LYS A 26 11.64 -10.94 -18.14
C LYS A 26 11.78 -11.50 -19.56
N LYS A 27 11.79 -10.65 -20.60
CA LYS A 27 12.01 -11.07 -21.99
C LYS A 27 13.36 -11.77 -22.19
N LYS A 28 14.42 -11.31 -21.51
CA LYS A 28 15.77 -11.88 -21.57
C LYS A 28 15.97 -13.09 -20.63
N LYS A 29 14.92 -13.54 -19.93
CA LYS A 29 14.98 -14.59 -18.92
C LYS A 29 16.02 -14.35 -17.82
N TRP A 30 16.30 -13.09 -17.51
CA TRP A 30 17.18 -12.72 -16.38
C TRP A 30 16.44 -12.80 -15.05
N ILE A 31 15.10 -12.67 -15.09
CA ILE A 31 14.22 -12.76 -13.93
C ILE A 31 13.05 -13.67 -14.32
N GLU A 32 12.80 -14.67 -13.47
CA GLU A 32 11.58 -15.47 -13.52
C GLU A 32 10.66 -14.99 -12.42
N LEU A 33 9.64 -14.22 -12.77
CA LEU A 33 8.63 -13.72 -11.85
C LEU A 33 7.27 -14.29 -12.25
N ASN A 34 6.56 -14.84 -11.28
CA ASN A 34 5.14 -15.11 -11.48
C ASN A 34 4.35 -13.79 -11.56
N ASP A 35 3.12 -13.85 -12.05
CA ASP A 35 2.31 -12.65 -12.29
C ASP A 35 2.03 -11.84 -11.01
N PHE A 36 1.92 -12.50 -9.86
CA PHE A 36 1.77 -11.82 -8.57
C PHE A 36 3.01 -10.98 -8.23
N PHE A 37 4.19 -11.58 -8.26
CA PHE A 37 5.44 -10.85 -7.98
C PHE A 37 5.71 -9.77 -9.03
N HIS A 38 5.40 -10.03 -10.30
CA HIS A 38 5.60 -9.04 -11.37
C HIS A 38 4.82 -7.74 -11.11
N ARG A 39 3.57 -7.82 -10.64
CA ARG A 39 2.77 -6.63 -10.31
C ARG A 39 3.21 -5.96 -9.01
N ASN A 40 3.47 -6.76 -8.01
CA ASN A 40 3.64 -6.26 -6.64
C ASN A 40 5.08 -5.84 -6.32
N ILE A 41 6.10 -6.34 -7.01
CA ILE A 41 7.50 -6.05 -6.70
C ILE A 41 7.82 -4.55 -6.78
N ILE A 42 7.36 -3.88 -7.84
CA ILE A 42 7.58 -2.44 -8.00
C ILE A 42 6.83 -1.69 -6.91
N TYR A 43 5.60 -2.09 -6.60
CA TYR A 43 4.81 -1.49 -5.53
C TYR A 43 5.54 -1.56 -4.18
N TYR A 44 5.96 -2.76 -3.75
CA TYR A 44 6.65 -2.92 -2.47
C TYR A 44 8.00 -2.19 -2.44
N MET A 45 8.76 -2.20 -3.53
CA MET A 45 9.98 -1.40 -3.66
C MET A 45 9.69 0.09 -3.52
N THR A 46 8.63 0.59 -4.17
CA THR A 46 8.23 2.00 -4.09
C THR A 46 7.83 2.37 -2.67
N MET A 47 7.01 1.55 -1.99
CA MET A 47 6.59 1.79 -0.60
C MET A 47 7.80 1.76 0.35
N PHE A 48 8.73 0.84 0.16
CA PHE A 48 9.97 0.79 0.94
C PHE A 48 10.84 2.04 0.72
N CYS A 49 10.95 2.53 -0.53
CA CYS A 49 11.66 3.78 -0.81
C CYS A 49 10.95 5.01 -0.20
N VAL A 50 9.61 5.04 -0.19
CA VAL A 50 8.83 6.08 0.49
C VAL A 50 9.10 6.07 1.99
N LEU A 51 9.11 4.89 2.61
CA LEU A 51 9.45 4.72 4.01
C LEU A 51 10.86 5.22 4.32
N LEU A 52 11.86 4.81 3.53
CA LEU A 52 13.24 5.26 3.70
C LEU A 52 13.36 6.78 3.52
N ALA A 53 12.82 7.34 2.43
CA ALA A 53 12.89 8.77 2.17
C ALA A 53 12.17 9.57 3.27
N GLY A 54 10.94 9.20 3.64
CA GLY A 54 10.19 9.88 4.68
C GLY A 54 10.91 9.88 6.03
N ASN A 55 11.46 8.74 6.44
CA ASN A 55 12.21 8.65 7.69
C ASN A 55 13.54 9.42 7.65
N LEU A 56 14.29 9.36 6.53
CA LEU A 56 15.55 10.11 6.39
C LEU A 56 15.32 11.64 6.38
N TYR A 57 14.21 12.10 5.82
CA TYR A 57 13.85 13.53 5.83
C TYR A 57 13.03 13.93 7.06
N GLY A 58 12.75 13.01 7.99
CA GLY A 58 11.94 13.27 9.18
C GLY A 58 10.50 13.66 8.88
N ASN A 59 9.96 13.24 7.72
CA ASN A 59 8.61 13.58 7.28
C ASN A 59 7.68 12.36 7.33
N THR A 60 7.16 12.10 8.53
CA THR A 60 6.22 11.00 8.78
C THR A 60 4.88 11.22 8.09
N GLU A 61 4.47 12.48 7.87
CA GLU A 61 3.26 12.85 7.12
C GLU A 61 3.32 12.32 5.68
N PHE A 62 4.48 12.40 5.03
CA PHE A 62 4.68 11.86 3.68
C PHE A 62 4.44 10.35 3.65
N VAL A 63 5.06 9.61 4.58
CA VAL A 63 4.92 8.15 4.66
C VAL A 63 3.47 7.77 4.89
N PHE A 64 2.84 8.36 5.90
CA PHE A 64 1.46 8.07 6.26
C PHE A 64 0.50 8.33 5.09
N THR A 65 0.59 9.52 4.50
CA THR A 65 -0.29 9.95 3.41
C THR A 65 -0.18 9.03 2.19
N ILE A 66 1.05 8.65 1.81
CA ILE A 66 1.25 7.77 0.66
C ILE A 66 0.72 6.36 0.96
N ILE A 67 0.99 5.79 2.13
CA ILE A 67 0.55 4.43 2.48
C ILE A 67 -0.98 4.34 2.53
N ILE A 68 -1.62 5.22 3.28
CA ILE A 68 -3.09 5.19 3.44
C ILE A 68 -3.79 5.59 2.13
N GLY A 69 -3.28 6.63 1.46
CA GLY A 69 -3.81 7.06 0.17
C GLY A 69 -3.69 5.97 -0.91
N SER A 70 -2.57 5.22 -0.95
CA SER A 70 -2.39 4.09 -1.85
C SER A 70 -3.40 2.98 -1.57
N SER A 71 -3.66 2.67 -0.31
CA SER A 71 -4.66 1.67 0.07
C SER A 71 -6.07 2.07 -0.39
N ILE A 72 -6.44 3.34 -0.20
CA ILE A 72 -7.72 3.88 -0.68
C ILE A 72 -7.79 3.84 -2.20
N LEU A 73 -6.74 4.27 -2.91
CA LEU A 73 -6.67 4.25 -4.37
C LEU A 73 -6.81 2.83 -4.92
N HIS A 74 -6.10 1.86 -4.34
CA HIS A 74 -6.12 0.47 -4.84
C HIS A 74 -7.48 -0.18 -4.60
N ILE A 75 -8.00 -0.10 -3.38
CA ILE A 75 -9.27 -0.75 -3.03
C ILE A 75 -10.44 -0.10 -3.75
N LEU A 76 -10.55 1.22 -3.74
CA LEU A 76 -11.70 1.92 -4.30
C LEU A 76 -11.53 2.28 -5.77
N GLY A 77 -10.37 2.84 -6.16
CA GLY A 77 -10.13 3.30 -7.52
C GLY A 77 -9.84 2.13 -8.46
N VAL A 78 -8.72 1.44 -8.25
CA VAL A 78 -8.24 0.40 -9.18
C VAL A 78 -9.18 -0.80 -9.22
N CYS A 79 -9.54 -1.35 -8.04
CA CYS A 79 -10.47 -2.46 -7.99
C CYS A 79 -11.87 -2.06 -8.47
N GLY A 80 -12.35 -0.85 -8.12
CA GLY A 80 -13.63 -0.35 -8.59
C GLY A 80 -13.75 -0.37 -10.11
N VAL A 81 -12.73 0.16 -10.80
CA VAL A 81 -12.67 0.15 -12.28
C VAL A 81 -12.65 -1.28 -12.83
N LYS A 82 -11.84 -2.17 -12.25
CA LYS A 82 -11.79 -3.59 -12.65
C LYS A 82 -13.14 -4.28 -12.47
N PHE A 83 -13.84 -4.03 -11.37
CA PHE A 83 -15.17 -4.61 -11.10
C PHE A 83 -16.25 -4.13 -12.11
N VAL A 84 -16.11 -2.92 -12.64
CA VAL A 84 -17.02 -2.41 -13.68
C VAL A 84 -16.69 -2.97 -15.06
N LEU A 85 -15.41 -3.11 -15.39
CA LEU A 85 -14.96 -3.50 -16.73
C LEU A 85 -15.03 -5.01 -16.98
N GLU A 86 -14.88 -5.84 -15.96
CA GLU A 86 -14.83 -7.29 -16.11
C GLU A 86 -16.20 -7.94 -15.91
N LYS A 87 -16.54 -8.91 -16.78
CA LYS A 87 -17.76 -9.71 -16.66
C LYS A 87 -17.76 -10.54 -15.36
N GLU A 88 -18.97 -10.85 -14.90
CA GLU A 88 -19.14 -11.71 -13.72
C GLU A 88 -18.62 -13.12 -13.98
N GLU A 89 -17.70 -13.60 -13.12
CA GLU A 89 -17.34 -15.00 -13.02
C GLU A 89 -17.66 -15.48 -11.60
N LYS A 90 -18.09 -16.77 -11.48
CA LYS A 90 -18.31 -17.40 -10.18
C LYS A 90 -16.99 -17.46 -9.40
N ASN A 91 -16.97 -16.88 -8.21
CA ASN A 91 -15.79 -16.75 -7.38
C ASN A 91 -15.64 -17.90 -6.39
N THR A 92 -14.40 -18.34 -6.25
CA THR A 92 -13.93 -19.35 -5.28
C THR A 92 -12.85 -18.80 -4.35
N VAL A 93 -12.89 -17.51 -4.02
CA VAL A 93 -11.92 -16.96 -3.06
C VAL A 93 -12.30 -17.41 -1.66
N THR A 94 -11.47 -18.28 -1.10
CA THR A 94 -11.72 -18.96 0.18
C THR A 94 -11.16 -18.22 1.39
N TRP A 95 -10.26 -17.23 1.19
CA TRP A 95 -9.61 -16.50 2.27
C TRP A 95 -10.08 -15.05 2.38
N ASN A 96 -10.08 -14.52 3.61
CA ASN A 96 -10.66 -13.23 3.92
C ASN A 96 -9.59 -12.23 4.42
N HIS A 97 -8.63 -11.87 3.54
CA HIS A 97 -7.60 -10.88 3.85
C HIS A 97 -8.20 -9.53 4.27
N GLY A 98 -9.34 -9.18 3.70
CA GLY A 98 -10.05 -7.95 4.03
C GLY A 98 -10.50 -7.89 5.50
N MET A 99 -10.93 -9.01 6.10
CA MET A 99 -11.28 -9.00 7.54
C MET A 99 -10.06 -8.76 8.42
N TYR A 100 -8.93 -9.36 8.08
CA TYR A 100 -7.69 -9.15 8.83
C TYR A 100 -7.20 -7.72 8.69
N TYR A 101 -7.32 -7.14 7.50
CA TYR A 101 -7.00 -5.75 7.27
C TYR A 101 -7.92 -4.79 8.05
N ALA A 102 -9.23 -5.03 8.04
CA ALA A 102 -10.19 -4.26 8.85
C ALA A 102 -9.85 -4.34 10.36
N PHE A 103 -9.52 -5.54 10.86
CA PHE A 103 -9.06 -5.72 12.24
C PHE A 103 -7.78 -4.90 12.53
N SER A 104 -6.81 -4.92 11.62
CA SER A 104 -5.57 -4.13 11.77
C SER A 104 -5.84 -2.63 11.76
N CYS A 105 -6.80 -2.15 10.95
CA CYS A 105 -7.25 -0.75 10.99
C CYS A 105 -7.88 -0.40 12.36
N ILE A 106 -8.69 -1.29 12.92
CA ILE A 106 -9.29 -1.10 14.25
C ILE A 106 -8.18 -1.01 15.32
N VAL A 107 -7.24 -1.94 15.31
CA VAL A 107 -6.12 -1.91 16.28
C VAL A 107 -5.31 -0.61 16.11
N PHE A 108 -5.02 -0.20 14.87
CA PHE A 108 -4.32 1.05 14.60
C PHE A 108 -5.08 2.27 15.15
N LEU A 109 -6.40 2.30 14.98
CA LEU A 109 -7.23 3.38 15.52
C LEU A 109 -7.21 3.41 17.05
N PHE A 110 -7.22 2.24 17.70
CA PHE A 110 -7.07 2.15 19.15
C PHE A 110 -5.72 2.69 19.63
N LEU A 111 -4.63 2.35 18.93
CA LEU A 111 -3.29 2.81 19.26
C LEU A 111 -3.10 4.30 19.02
N GLY A 112 -3.69 4.84 17.95
CA GLY A 112 -3.47 6.22 17.52
C GLY A 112 -4.51 7.23 18.00
N ALA A 113 -5.60 6.78 18.62
CA ALA A 113 -6.70 7.66 19.05
C ALA A 113 -6.84 7.73 20.58
N ASP A 114 -5.75 7.52 21.31
CA ASP A 114 -5.73 7.47 22.78
C ASP A 114 -6.44 8.65 23.44
N TYR A 115 -6.15 9.87 22.98
CA TYR A 115 -6.74 11.07 23.53
C TYR A 115 -8.24 11.19 23.21
N LEU A 116 -8.65 10.78 22.01
CA LEU A 116 -10.07 10.79 21.63
C LEU A 116 -10.89 9.76 22.39
N MET A 117 -10.30 8.60 22.70
CA MET A 117 -10.98 7.51 23.36
C MET A 117 -11.02 7.66 24.88
N PHE A 118 -9.92 8.09 25.48
CA PHE A 118 -9.75 8.09 26.94
C PHE A 118 -9.73 9.49 27.54
N GLY A 119 -9.62 10.53 26.74
CA GLY A 119 -9.63 11.93 27.14
C GLY A 119 -8.50 12.26 28.13
N ASN A 120 -8.66 13.38 28.86
CA ASN A 120 -7.68 13.87 29.82
C ASN A 120 -7.59 13.02 31.11
N ARG A 121 -8.13 11.80 31.14
CA ARG A 121 -8.19 10.95 32.34
C ARG A 121 -6.89 10.18 32.62
N SER A 122 -5.92 10.25 31.75
CA SER A 122 -4.69 9.50 31.94
C SER A 122 -3.67 10.25 32.80
N SER A 123 -3.86 10.21 34.11
CA SER A 123 -2.74 10.37 35.06
C SER A 123 -1.79 9.15 35.05
N ALA A 124 -2.11 8.12 34.29
CA ALA A 124 -1.30 6.94 34.12
C ALA A 124 -0.28 7.15 33.00
N SER A 125 0.98 6.94 33.29
CA SER A 125 2.13 7.06 32.39
C SER A 125 2.11 6.15 31.15
N TRP A 126 1.06 5.36 30.97
CA TRP A 126 0.88 4.37 29.89
C TRP A 126 0.14 4.93 28.68
N PHE A 127 -0.65 6.01 28.84
CA PHE A 127 -1.42 6.62 27.76
C PHE A 127 -0.89 8.03 27.51
N SER A 128 -0.63 8.33 26.25
CA SER A 128 -0.28 9.68 25.83
C SER A 128 -1.44 10.65 26.09
N THR A 129 -1.14 11.86 26.51
CA THR A 129 -2.13 12.94 26.63
C THR A 129 -2.57 13.50 25.28
N GLU A 130 -1.97 13.03 24.20
CA GLU A 130 -2.20 13.49 22.84
C GLU A 130 -2.26 12.26 21.90
N ASN A 131 -3.00 12.37 20.79
CA ASN A 131 -3.08 11.32 19.80
C ASN A 131 -1.71 11.11 19.15
N MET A 132 -0.97 10.11 19.57
CA MET A 132 0.37 9.82 19.09
C MET A 132 0.58 8.33 18.87
N ILE A 133 1.17 7.98 17.74
CA ILE A 133 1.71 6.64 17.54
C ILE A 133 3.13 6.62 18.10
N SER A 134 3.30 5.88 19.19
CA SER A 134 4.57 5.69 19.90
C SER A 134 5.42 4.57 19.29
N ARG A 135 6.65 4.40 19.77
CA ARG A 135 7.51 3.27 19.38
C ARG A 135 6.93 1.92 19.78
N THR A 136 6.28 1.86 20.93
CA THR A 136 5.59 0.63 21.39
C THR A 136 4.43 0.26 20.50
N ASP A 137 3.66 1.25 20.03
CA ASP A 137 2.57 1.02 19.09
C ASP A 137 3.10 0.52 17.73
N GLY A 138 4.23 1.05 17.29
CA GLY A 138 4.94 0.54 16.11
C GLY A 138 5.35 -0.93 16.27
N MET A 139 5.84 -1.34 17.43
CA MET A 139 6.14 -2.76 17.72
C MET A 139 4.88 -3.64 17.71
N VAL A 140 3.76 -3.14 18.24
CA VAL A 140 2.47 -3.87 18.20
C VAL A 140 2.02 -4.07 16.74
N LEU A 141 2.14 -3.04 15.91
CA LEU A 141 1.81 -3.14 14.48
C LEU A 141 2.67 -4.18 13.75
N LEU A 142 3.99 -4.20 14.00
CA LEU A 142 4.87 -5.23 13.45
C LEU A 142 4.53 -6.63 13.96
N PHE A 143 4.16 -6.77 15.23
CA PHE A 143 3.71 -8.04 15.77
C PHE A 143 2.43 -8.53 15.08
N LEU A 144 1.49 -7.64 14.76
CA LEU A 144 0.31 -8.00 13.97
C LEU A 144 0.68 -8.53 12.58
N LEU A 145 1.68 -7.95 11.92
CA LEU A 145 2.16 -8.46 10.64
C LEU A 145 2.75 -9.86 10.79
N LEU A 146 3.63 -10.06 11.79
CA LEU A 146 4.22 -11.38 12.04
C LEU A 146 3.16 -12.43 12.34
N PHE A 147 2.15 -12.08 13.12
CA PHE A 147 1.02 -12.97 13.42
C PHE A 147 0.21 -13.31 12.16
N TYR A 148 -0.04 -12.32 11.29
CA TYR A 148 -0.67 -12.54 10.00
C TYR A 148 0.15 -13.50 9.12
N LEU A 149 1.45 -13.28 9.00
CA LEU A 149 2.35 -14.15 8.21
C LEU A 149 2.39 -15.58 8.77
N PHE A 150 2.38 -15.73 10.09
CA PHE A 150 2.31 -17.04 10.75
C PHE A 150 1.01 -17.77 10.41
N ILE A 151 -0.13 -17.08 10.48
CA ILE A 151 -1.42 -17.63 10.11
C ILE A 151 -1.42 -18.06 8.64
N GLN A 152 -0.90 -17.22 7.73
CA GLN A 152 -0.79 -17.53 6.31
C GLN A 152 0.08 -18.77 6.06
N ALA A 153 1.24 -18.87 6.69
CA ALA A 153 2.14 -20.02 6.58
C ALA A 153 1.47 -21.30 7.07
N TYR A 154 0.75 -21.23 8.21
CA TYR A 154 0.04 -22.38 8.77
C TYR A 154 -1.05 -22.91 7.82
N PHE A 155 -1.89 -22.03 7.27
CA PHE A 155 -2.95 -22.44 6.35
C PHE A 155 -2.41 -22.88 4.98
N SER A 156 -1.34 -22.25 4.50
CA SER A 156 -0.67 -22.65 3.27
C SER A 156 -0.11 -24.07 3.39
N LYS A 157 0.56 -24.40 4.49
CA LYS A 157 1.07 -25.75 4.76
C LYS A 157 -0.06 -26.80 4.75
N LYS A 158 -1.18 -26.51 5.43
CA LYS A 158 -2.34 -27.42 5.45
C LYS A 158 -2.94 -27.62 4.06
N SER A 159 -2.94 -26.63 3.19
CA SER A 159 -3.45 -26.74 1.82
C SER A 159 -2.49 -27.53 0.91
N ILE A 160 -1.19 -27.49 1.16
CA ILE A 160 -0.18 -28.28 0.46
C ILE A 160 -0.29 -29.74 0.86
N GLU A 161 -0.40 -30.04 2.14
CA GLU A 161 -0.58 -31.42 2.65
C GLU A 161 -1.83 -32.11 2.06
N GLN A 162 -2.87 -31.32 1.72
CA GLN A 162 -4.07 -31.81 1.03
C GLN A 162 -3.89 -31.98 -0.50
N LYS A 163 -2.84 -31.39 -1.10
CA LYS A 163 -2.56 -31.42 -2.53
C LYS A 163 -1.37 -32.29 -2.93
N GLU A 164 -0.70 -32.95 -1.98
CA GLU A 164 0.51 -33.79 -2.24
C GLU A 164 0.25 -35.08 -3.04
N SER A 165 -0.56 -34.98 -4.09
CA SER A 165 -0.60 -35.98 -5.16
C SER A 165 -0.25 -35.41 -6.55
N GLY A 166 0.43 -34.30 -6.67
CA GLY A 166 0.77 -33.72 -7.97
C GLY A 166 1.79 -32.60 -7.91
N GLU A 167 2.97 -32.92 -8.43
CA GLU A 167 4.02 -32.04 -8.95
C GLU A 167 4.61 -30.98 -8.01
N ILE A 168 5.73 -31.34 -7.41
CA ILE A 168 6.69 -30.39 -6.83
C ILE A 168 7.35 -29.63 -7.98
N SER A 169 6.97 -28.38 -8.16
CA SER A 169 7.65 -27.46 -9.07
C SER A 169 9.02 -27.10 -8.50
N TYR A 170 10.07 -27.67 -9.05
CA TYR A 170 11.46 -27.37 -8.70
C TYR A 170 11.78 -25.89 -8.99
N LEU A 171 12.36 -25.20 -8.01
CA LEU A 171 13.03 -23.93 -8.23
C LEU A 171 14.22 -24.14 -9.20
N PRO A 172 14.41 -23.28 -10.20
CA PRO A 172 15.52 -23.43 -11.14
C PRO A 172 16.86 -23.21 -10.46
N GLU A 173 17.71 -24.22 -10.48
CA GLU A 173 19.09 -24.24 -9.93
C GLU A 173 20.09 -23.43 -10.76
N ASN A 174 19.73 -22.32 -11.36
CA ASN A 174 20.65 -21.57 -12.18
C ASN A 174 21.24 -20.36 -11.42
N THR A 175 22.38 -20.59 -10.75
CA THR A 175 23.15 -19.58 -9.98
C THR A 175 23.50 -18.33 -10.80
N GLN A 176 23.66 -18.43 -12.12
CA GLN A 176 23.87 -17.26 -13.00
C GLN A 176 22.61 -16.38 -13.12
N SER A 177 21.43 -16.96 -13.09
CA SER A 177 20.15 -16.23 -13.10
C SER A 177 19.97 -15.42 -11.83
N ILE A 178 20.34 -15.98 -10.67
CA ILE A 178 20.22 -15.30 -9.36
C ILE A 178 21.08 -14.02 -9.30
N LYS A 179 22.34 -14.08 -9.73
CA LYS A 179 23.21 -12.89 -9.73
C LYS A 179 22.67 -11.77 -10.62
N LYS A 180 22.18 -12.10 -11.82
CA LYS A 180 21.57 -11.14 -12.74
C LYS A 180 20.29 -10.53 -12.14
N SER A 181 19.45 -11.35 -11.51
CA SER A 181 18.24 -10.89 -10.82
C SER A 181 18.56 -9.89 -9.72
N ILE A 182 19.54 -10.19 -8.87
CA ILE A 182 19.96 -9.28 -7.78
C ILE A 182 20.43 -7.94 -8.35
N ILE A 183 21.26 -7.94 -9.39
CA ILE A 183 21.76 -6.71 -10.02
C ILE A 183 20.57 -5.88 -10.54
N VAL A 184 19.63 -6.50 -11.24
CA VAL A 184 18.46 -5.80 -11.77
C VAL A 184 17.63 -5.20 -10.64
N PHE A 185 17.38 -5.93 -9.55
CA PHE A 185 16.63 -5.42 -8.41
C PHE A 185 17.33 -4.25 -7.70
N VAL A 186 18.66 -4.32 -7.54
CA VAL A 186 19.44 -3.23 -6.97
C VAL A 186 19.35 -1.97 -7.86
N ILE A 187 19.47 -2.12 -9.18
CA ILE A 187 19.33 -0.98 -10.11
C ILE A 187 17.93 -0.36 -10.00
N ILE A 188 16.89 -1.18 -10.03
CA ILE A 188 15.50 -0.71 -9.90
C ILE A 188 15.29 0.00 -8.57
N PHE A 189 15.80 -0.56 -7.47
CA PHE A 189 15.70 0.05 -6.15
C PHE A 189 16.34 1.43 -6.10
N LEU A 190 17.58 1.57 -6.61
CA LEU A 190 18.29 2.86 -6.65
C LEU A 190 17.57 3.90 -7.52
N LEU A 191 17.00 3.47 -8.65
CA LEU A 191 16.20 4.34 -9.51
C LEU A 191 14.94 4.81 -8.79
N ILE A 192 14.17 3.88 -8.22
CA ILE A 192 12.93 4.22 -7.49
C ILE A 192 13.25 5.17 -6.32
N TYR A 193 14.29 4.87 -5.53
CA TYR A 193 14.69 5.73 -4.41
C TYR A 193 15.03 7.15 -4.87
N THR A 194 15.84 7.27 -5.93
CA THR A 194 16.21 8.58 -6.51
C THR A 194 14.95 9.32 -7.01
N GLY A 195 14.04 8.63 -7.68
CA GLY A 195 12.79 9.20 -8.17
C GLY A 195 11.88 9.65 -7.02
N VAL A 196 11.72 8.86 -5.96
CA VAL A 196 10.96 9.22 -4.75
C VAL A 196 11.55 10.46 -4.08
N ALA A 197 12.88 10.55 -3.94
CA ALA A 197 13.53 11.72 -3.37
C ALA A 197 13.30 12.99 -4.21
N LEU A 198 13.32 12.88 -5.55
CA LEU A 198 13.00 13.98 -6.46
C LEU A 198 11.53 14.41 -6.32
N LEU A 199 10.60 13.46 -6.24
CA LEU A 199 9.17 13.74 -6.06
C LEU A 199 8.92 14.43 -4.72
N PHE A 200 9.49 13.91 -3.63
CA PHE A 200 9.40 14.53 -2.31
C PHE A 200 9.86 15.99 -2.34
N SER A 201 11.06 16.24 -2.89
CA SER A 201 11.60 17.61 -3.04
C SER A 201 10.73 18.50 -3.95
N GLY A 202 10.15 17.94 -5.01
CA GLY A 202 9.24 18.65 -5.91
C GLY A 202 7.92 19.01 -5.26
N PHE A 203 7.30 18.10 -4.53
CA PHE A 203 6.03 18.31 -3.83
C PHE A 203 6.19 19.29 -2.66
N SER A 204 7.28 19.19 -1.88
CA SER A 204 7.57 20.13 -0.80
C SER A 204 7.65 21.59 -1.32
N TYR A 205 8.24 21.79 -2.50
CA TYR A 205 8.30 23.12 -3.10
C TYR A 205 6.93 23.60 -3.61
N ILE A 206 6.11 22.73 -4.22
CA ILE A 206 4.75 23.11 -4.66
C ILE A 206 3.91 23.49 -3.47
N THR A 207 3.96 22.72 -2.40
CA THR A 207 3.29 22.99 -1.14
C THR A 207 3.63 24.38 -0.60
N TRP A 208 4.93 24.70 -0.54
CA TRP A 208 5.39 25.99 -0.10
C TRP A 208 4.93 27.12 -1.03
N LYS A 209 5.05 26.95 -2.34
CA LYS A 209 4.72 27.99 -3.32
C LYS A 209 3.23 28.26 -3.44
N LEU A 210 2.39 27.25 -3.34
CA LEU A 210 0.93 27.35 -3.46
C LEU A 210 0.24 27.60 -2.11
N HIS A 211 0.99 27.65 -1.01
CA HIS A 211 0.46 27.75 0.35
C HIS A 211 -0.59 26.68 0.67
N GLN A 212 -0.46 25.50 0.02
CA GLN A 212 -1.34 24.35 0.25
C GLN A 212 -0.75 23.43 1.31
N SER A 213 -1.59 22.60 1.93
CA SER A 213 -1.09 21.59 2.86
C SER A 213 -0.28 20.53 2.14
N PHE A 214 0.80 20.08 2.75
CA PHE A 214 1.63 18.98 2.24
C PHE A 214 0.81 17.71 2.08
N TYR A 215 -0.11 17.47 2.99
CA TYR A 215 -1.09 16.39 2.95
C TYR A 215 -1.93 16.40 1.66
N LEU A 216 -2.52 17.53 1.30
CA LEU A 216 -3.35 17.65 0.09
C LEU A 216 -2.55 17.32 -1.19
N VAL A 217 -1.35 17.91 -1.32
CA VAL A 217 -0.50 17.70 -2.50
C VAL A 217 -0.09 16.24 -2.63
N ASN A 218 0.30 15.60 -1.52
CA ASN A 218 0.69 14.19 -1.55
C ASN A 218 -0.48 13.25 -1.76
N SER A 219 -1.64 13.50 -1.16
CA SER A 219 -2.84 12.69 -1.36
C SER A 219 -3.34 12.72 -2.81
N LEU A 220 -3.23 13.87 -3.48
CA LEU A 220 -3.70 14.02 -4.85
C LEU A 220 -2.65 13.62 -5.90
N LEU A 221 -1.42 14.10 -5.76
CA LEU A 221 -0.38 13.88 -6.77
C LEU A 221 0.57 12.74 -6.40
N GLY A 222 1.04 12.73 -5.14
CA GLY A 222 2.02 11.73 -4.68
C GLY A 222 1.48 10.32 -4.75
N VAL A 223 0.27 10.11 -4.24
CA VAL A 223 -0.41 8.79 -4.27
C VAL A 223 -0.57 8.29 -5.71
N TRP A 224 -1.09 9.12 -6.62
CA TRP A 224 -1.27 8.72 -8.01
C TRP A 224 0.05 8.40 -8.70
N VAL A 225 1.01 9.32 -8.63
CA VAL A 225 2.29 9.19 -9.32
C VAL A 225 3.05 7.94 -8.88
N LEU A 226 3.13 7.69 -7.56
CA LEU A 226 3.88 6.56 -7.02
C LEU A 226 3.20 5.21 -7.28
N ASN A 227 1.90 5.20 -7.54
CA ASN A 227 1.15 3.98 -7.84
C ASN A 227 0.92 3.73 -9.34
N LEU A 228 1.34 4.64 -10.24
CA LEU A 228 1.20 4.46 -11.69
C LEU A 228 1.71 3.10 -12.20
N PRO A 229 2.88 2.59 -11.77
CA PRO A 229 3.35 1.27 -12.22
C PRO A 229 2.39 0.15 -11.86
N TYR A 230 1.91 0.13 -10.62
CA TYR A 230 0.97 -0.87 -10.15
C TYR A 230 -0.37 -0.78 -10.89
N ILE A 231 -0.91 0.43 -11.07
CA ILE A 231 -2.15 0.67 -11.82
C ILE A 231 -2.01 0.14 -13.25
N TYR A 232 -0.92 0.50 -13.94
CA TYR A 232 -0.66 0.06 -15.32
C TYR A 232 -0.59 -1.47 -15.43
N LEU A 233 0.22 -2.12 -14.58
CA LEU A 233 0.40 -3.56 -14.59
C LEU A 233 -0.88 -4.30 -14.22
N THR A 234 -1.65 -3.78 -13.28
CA THR A 234 -2.93 -4.35 -12.84
C THR A 234 -3.99 -4.25 -13.92
N MET A 235 -4.11 -3.09 -14.57
CA MET A 235 -5.10 -2.91 -15.66
C MET A 235 -4.78 -3.78 -16.87
N ARG A 236 -3.49 -4.02 -17.14
CA ARG A 236 -3.05 -4.90 -18.24
C ARG A 236 -3.13 -6.38 -17.90
N SER A 237 -3.14 -6.75 -16.62
CA SER A 237 -3.20 -8.15 -16.21
C SER A 237 -4.56 -8.78 -16.53
N GLY A 238 -4.55 -10.04 -17.00
CA GLY A 238 -5.76 -10.86 -17.16
C GLY A 238 -6.27 -11.48 -15.85
N ASN A 239 -5.80 -11.03 -14.69
CA ASN A 239 -6.18 -11.61 -13.41
C ASN A 239 -7.61 -11.19 -13.01
N LYS A 240 -8.28 -12.14 -12.33
CA LYS A 240 -9.63 -11.93 -11.83
C LYS A 240 -9.68 -10.77 -10.83
N LYS A 241 -10.70 -9.94 -10.95
CA LYS A 241 -10.94 -8.76 -10.09
C LYS A 241 -10.90 -9.06 -8.58
N GLU A 242 -11.39 -10.22 -8.16
CA GLU A 242 -11.37 -10.61 -6.74
C GLU A 242 -9.94 -10.90 -6.24
N VAL A 243 -9.07 -11.47 -7.09
CA VAL A 243 -7.65 -11.67 -6.75
C VAL A 243 -6.96 -10.34 -6.56
N ILE A 244 -7.25 -9.35 -7.42
CA ILE A 244 -6.69 -8.00 -7.32
C ILE A 244 -7.18 -7.30 -6.06
N LEU A 245 -8.44 -7.48 -5.68
CA LEU A 245 -8.99 -6.93 -4.44
C LEU A 245 -8.31 -7.54 -3.21
N GLU A 246 -8.13 -8.86 -3.18
CA GLU A 246 -7.41 -9.52 -2.08
C GLU A 246 -5.92 -9.09 -2.03
N GLU A 247 -5.26 -8.94 -3.18
CA GLU A 247 -3.91 -8.36 -3.25
C GLU A 247 -3.87 -6.93 -2.68
N SER A 248 -4.87 -6.10 -2.99
CA SER A 248 -4.98 -4.74 -2.46
C SER A 248 -5.16 -4.71 -0.94
N TYR A 249 -5.88 -5.68 -0.37
CA TYR A 249 -5.98 -5.81 1.09
C TYR A 249 -4.64 -6.20 1.73
N ILE A 250 -3.88 -7.12 1.10
CA ILE A 250 -2.55 -7.50 1.59
C ILE A 250 -1.59 -6.30 1.52
N GLN A 251 -1.62 -5.55 0.42
CA GLN A 251 -0.79 -4.35 0.26
C GLN A 251 -1.12 -3.29 1.33
N GLY A 252 -2.42 -3.05 1.57
CA GLY A 252 -2.86 -2.13 2.61
C GLY A 252 -2.46 -2.59 4.02
N LEU A 253 -2.60 -3.89 4.30
CA LEU A 253 -2.18 -4.50 5.57
C LEU A 253 -0.68 -4.31 5.79
N VAL A 254 0.16 -4.70 4.83
CA VAL A 254 1.62 -4.54 4.91
C VAL A 254 1.99 -3.07 5.06
N GLY A 255 1.38 -2.17 4.28
CA GLY A 255 1.61 -0.73 4.40
C GLY A 255 1.28 -0.21 5.81
N LEU A 256 0.13 -0.58 6.36
CA LEU A 256 -0.32 -0.13 7.69
C LEU A 256 0.57 -0.71 8.81
N THR A 257 0.88 -2.00 8.75
CA THR A 257 1.57 -2.68 9.86
C THR A 257 3.09 -2.55 9.77
N ASP A 258 3.69 -2.78 8.61
CA ASP A 258 5.13 -2.65 8.39
C ASP A 258 5.54 -1.19 8.14
N GLY A 259 4.94 -0.54 7.13
CA GLY A 259 5.33 0.80 6.74
C GLY A 259 5.14 1.82 7.85
N ILE A 260 3.94 1.91 8.43
CA ILE A 260 3.64 2.84 9.52
C ILE A 260 4.27 2.34 10.83
N GLY A 261 4.28 1.04 11.09
CA GLY A 261 4.92 0.45 12.26
C GLY A 261 6.41 0.75 12.34
N CYS A 262 7.16 0.52 11.27
CA CYS A 262 8.58 0.88 11.17
C CYS A 262 8.82 2.38 11.32
N THR A 263 7.98 3.21 10.68
CA THR A 263 8.06 4.66 10.81
C THR A 263 7.89 5.11 12.26
N ALA A 264 6.91 4.56 12.98
CA ALA A 264 6.66 4.89 14.38
C ALA A 264 7.82 4.48 15.31
N ILE A 265 8.49 3.36 15.04
CA ILE A 265 9.67 2.94 15.80
C ILE A 265 10.83 3.92 15.62
N ILE A 266 11.05 4.40 14.40
CA ILE A 266 12.13 5.33 14.08
C ILE A 266 11.78 6.73 14.59
N HIS A 267 10.61 7.23 14.15
CA HIS A 267 10.08 8.56 14.44
C HIS A 267 8.64 8.46 14.94
N PRO A 268 8.41 8.41 16.27
CA PRO A 268 7.06 8.57 16.82
C PRO A 268 6.40 9.84 16.29
N PHE A 269 5.12 9.79 15.95
CA PHE A 269 4.47 10.92 15.30
C PHE A 269 3.04 11.17 15.80
N TRP A 270 2.63 12.41 15.69
CA TRP A 270 1.30 12.86 16.09
C TRP A 270 0.25 12.45 15.07
N MET A 271 -0.85 11.89 15.58
CA MET A 271 -2.03 11.56 14.77
C MET A 271 -2.95 12.75 14.69
N SER A 272 -2.95 13.42 13.53
CA SER A 272 -3.97 14.44 13.28
C SER A 272 -5.36 13.81 13.19
N ALA A 273 -6.40 14.60 13.50
CA ALA A 273 -7.80 14.16 13.33
C ALA A 273 -8.09 13.68 11.89
N ARG A 274 -7.40 14.23 10.89
CA ARG A 274 -7.52 13.80 9.48
C ARG A 274 -7.05 12.37 9.28
N TYR A 275 -5.89 12.01 9.83
CA TYR A 275 -5.35 10.64 9.71
C TYR A 275 -6.27 9.61 10.34
N ILE A 276 -6.81 9.93 11.52
CA ILE A 276 -7.80 9.08 12.19
C ILE A 276 -9.03 8.90 11.30
N GLN A 277 -9.56 9.99 10.72
CA GLN A 277 -10.71 9.95 9.81
C GLN A 277 -10.43 9.10 8.57
N ASP A 278 -9.24 9.20 7.95
CA ASP A 278 -8.90 8.44 6.75
C ASP A 278 -8.83 6.93 7.04
N VAL A 279 -8.24 6.54 8.18
CA VAL A 279 -8.20 5.13 8.58
C VAL A 279 -9.59 4.64 8.98
N MET A 280 -10.44 5.46 9.61
CA MET A 280 -11.84 5.12 9.90
C MET A 280 -12.63 4.89 8.61
N ILE A 281 -12.50 5.77 7.63
CA ILE A 281 -13.13 5.64 6.31
C ILE A 281 -12.67 4.34 5.66
N LEU A 282 -11.38 4.08 5.66
CA LEU A 282 -10.80 2.86 5.09
C LEU A 282 -11.33 1.60 5.80
N CYS A 283 -11.38 1.59 7.12
CA CYS A 283 -11.93 0.50 7.92
C CYS A 283 -13.41 0.23 7.57
N VAL A 284 -14.22 1.27 7.51
CA VAL A 284 -15.64 1.17 7.12
C VAL A 284 -15.79 0.62 5.71
N ILE A 285 -15.01 1.13 4.75
CA ILE A 285 -15.04 0.69 3.36
C ILE A 285 -14.67 -0.79 3.26
N VAL A 286 -13.56 -1.20 3.86
CA VAL A 286 -13.12 -2.61 3.82
C VAL A 286 -14.18 -3.52 4.42
N THR A 287 -14.76 -3.14 5.56
CA THR A 287 -15.84 -3.91 6.20
C THR A 287 -17.08 -3.99 5.32
N LEU A 288 -17.52 -2.88 4.74
CA LEU A 288 -18.66 -2.85 3.82
C LEU A 288 -18.42 -3.73 2.59
N MET A 289 -17.20 -3.71 2.00
CA MET A 289 -16.85 -4.56 0.86
C MET A 289 -16.97 -6.05 1.20
N GLN A 290 -16.69 -6.45 2.44
CA GLN A 290 -16.91 -7.83 2.89
C GLN A 290 -18.42 -8.19 2.98
N LEU A 291 -19.23 -7.24 3.43
CA LEU A 291 -20.67 -7.46 3.57
C LEU A 291 -21.40 -7.52 2.22
N ILE A 292 -20.99 -6.73 1.25
CA ILE A 292 -21.64 -6.62 -0.07
C ILE A 292 -21.13 -7.63 -1.10
N LYS A 293 -20.44 -8.69 -0.71
CA LYS A 293 -19.93 -9.76 -1.60
C LYS A 293 -21.02 -10.41 -2.47
N LYS A 294 -22.27 -10.41 -2.00
CA LYS A 294 -23.43 -11.00 -2.71
C LYS A 294 -24.00 -10.07 -3.80
N ILE A 295 -23.61 -8.79 -3.83
CA ILE A 295 -24.10 -7.82 -4.80
C ILE A 295 -23.36 -8.02 -6.14
N PRO A 296 -24.04 -7.83 -7.30
CA PRO A 296 -23.41 -7.91 -8.61
C PRO A 296 -22.14 -7.06 -8.70
N ALA A 297 -21.12 -7.59 -9.38
CA ALA A 297 -19.79 -6.98 -9.44
C ALA A 297 -19.82 -5.54 -9.98
N THR A 298 -20.59 -5.28 -11.01
CA THR A 298 -20.71 -3.94 -11.61
C THR A 298 -21.24 -2.91 -10.60
N ILE A 299 -22.26 -3.30 -9.80
CA ILE A 299 -22.79 -2.40 -8.75
C ILE A 299 -21.76 -2.17 -7.67
N ARG A 300 -21.06 -3.22 -7.21
CA ARG A 300 -19.94 -3.09 -6.26
C ARG A 300 -18.88 -2.12 -6.78
N GLY A 301 -18.45 -2.30 -8.04
CA GLY A 301 -17.48 -1.43 -8.70
C GLY A 301 -17.94 0.02 -8.75
N SER A 302 -19.21 0.27 -9.09
CA SER A 302 -19.78 1.62 -9.10
C SER A 302 -19.79 2.26 -7.71
N ILE A 303 -20.15 1.51 -6.66
CA ILE A 303 -20.09 1.97 -5.26
C ILE A 303 -18.65 2.34 -4.89
N MET A 304 -17.68 1.50 -5.24
CA MET A 304 -16.25 1.73 -4.95
C MET A 304 -15.76 3.02 -5.62
N ILE A 305 -16.04 3.21 -6.90
CA ILE A 305 -15.64 4.43 -7.64
C ILE A 305 -16.29 5.67 -7.04
N THR A 306 -17.59 5.60 -6.74
CA THR A 306 -18.31 6.73 -6.12
C THR A 306 -17.72 7.08 -4.75
N ALA A 307 -17.40 6.08 -3.93
CA ALA A 307 -16.74 6.28 -2.64
C ALA A 307 -15.34 6.88 -2.81
N TYR A 308 -14.57 6.44 -3.82
CA TYR A 308 -13.27 7.03 -4.13
C TYR A 308 -13.39 8.52 -4.49
N LEU A 309 -14.33 8.86 -5.39
CA LEU A 309 -14.57 10.26 -5.76
C LEU A 309 -15.01 11.10 -4.57
N ALA A 310 -15.85 10.56 -3.69
CA ALA A 310 -16.26 11.26 -2.47
C ALA A 310 -15.08 11.54 -1.54
N VAL A 311 -14.14 10.59 -1.38
CA VAL A 311 -12.91 10.80 -0.60
C VAL A 311 -12.06 11.89 -1.24
N VAL A 312 -11.85 11.84 -2.57
CA VAL A 312 -11.05 12.85 -3.29
C VAL A 312 -11.69 14.24 -3.17
N ILE A 313 -13.00 14.36 -3.36
CA ILE A 313 -13.72 15.64 -3.18
C ILE A 313 -13.58 16.13 -1.73
N GLY A 314 -13.70 15.22 -0.76
CA GLY A 314 -13.53 15.54 0.65
C GLY A 314 -12.16 16.14 0.99
N LEU A 315 -11.10 15.83 0.22
CA LEU A 315 -9.78 16.45 0.41
C LEU A 315 -9.77 17.97 0.13
N PHE A 316 -10.64 18.44 -0.77
CA PHE A 316 -10.74 19.87 -1.10
C PHE A 316 -11.63 20.66 -0.13
N VAL A 317 -12.55 20.00 0.56
CA VAL A 317 -13.49 20.64 1.50
C VAL A 317 -12.88 20.74 2.91
N ARG A 318 -11.86 19.98 3.21
CA ARG A 318 -11.13 19.95 4.50
C ARG A 318 -9.96 20.92 4.50
#